data_9ee30b1e1b20375512f4ac577915609c
#
_entry.id   9ee30b1e1b20375512f4ac577915609c
#
_cell.length_a   1.000
_cell.length_b   1.000
_cell.length_c   1.000
_cell.angle_alpha   90.00
_cell.angle_beta   90.00
_cell.angle_gamma   90.00
#
_symmetry.space_group_name_H-M   'P 1'
#
loop_
_entity.id
_entity.type
_entity.pdbx_description
1 polymer ?
#
loop_
_entity_poly.entity_id
_entity_poly.type
_entity_poly.pdbx_seq_one_letter_code
_entity_poly.pdbx_strand_id
1 'polypeptide(L)'
;RIIHSFIYVRLLLHPLQYCLWDHFKQLSAMETRRIMNLAHLLADLVANFVVSLSVLKVIEFSDMRTMTPKVILHFRIFFKVFLTKYDDEVVLSAFKRIASTPELEGLRVKLAVFLHQHLVKGLVQAADSGISDDERMMLMRRFAMVKKAMESNSSVF
;
A
#
# COMPACT_ATOMS: atom_id res chain seq x y z
N ARG A 1 -6.93 -33.07 3.40
CA ARG A 1 -6.15 -32.15 4.29
C ARG A 1 -5.90 -30.78 3.64
N ILE A 2 -5.57 -30.69 2.37
CA ILE A 2 -5.27 -29.42 1.66
C ILE A 2 -6.53 -28.53 1.52
N ILE A 3 -7.69 -29.12 1.21
CA ILE A 3 -8.96 -28.40 1.02
C ILE A 3 -9.43 -27.77 2.34
N HIS A 4 -9.26 -28.45 3.49
CA HIS A 4 -9.61 -27.91 4.81
C HIS A 4 -8.72 -26.70 5.16
N SER A 5 -7.43 -26.74 4.82
CA SER A 5 -6.52 -25.61 5.04
C SER A 5 -6.94 -24.36 4.25
N PHE A 6 -7.37 -24.53 2.99
CA PHE A 6 -7.85 -23.41 2.16
C PHE A 6 -9.14 -22.77 2.68
N ILE A 7 -10.06 -23.59 3.23
CA ILE A 7 -11.32 -23.09 3.80
C ILE A 7 -11.05 -22.29 5.07
N TYR A 8 -10.18 -22.79 5.96
CA TYR A 8 -9.80 -22.07 7.20
C TYR A 8 -9.09 -20.75 6.90
N VAL A 9 -8.16 -20.72 5.95
CA VAL A 9 -7.47 -19.50 5.54
C VAL A 9 -8.47 -18.47 5.01
N ARG A 10 -9.41 -18.89 4.17
CA ARG A 10 -10.42 -18.00 3.59
C ARG A 10 -11.40 -17.45 4.64
N LEU A 11 -11.75 -18.26 5.65
CA LEU A 11 -12.60 -17.85 6.78
C LEU A 11 -11.92 -16.82 7.70
N LEU A 12 -10.58 -16.84 7.80
CA LEU A 12 -9.81 -15.89 8.61
C LEU A 12 -9.48 -14.59 7.86
N LEU A 13 -9.41 -14.61 6.52
CA LEU A 13 -9.05 -13.45 5.72
C LEU A 13 -10.14 -12.37 5.73
N HIS A 14 -11.41 -12.72 5.69
CA HIS A 14 -12.50 -11.75 5.73
C HIS A 14 -12.57 -10.97 7.05
N PRO A 15 -12.53 -11.61 8.23
CA PRO A 15 -12.48 -10.90 9.51
C PRO A 15 -11.27 -9.96 9.62
N LEU A 16 -10.10 -10.38 9.13
CA LEU A 16 -8.89 -9.56 9.14
C LEU A 16 -9.05 -8.31 8.25
N GLN A 17 -9.64 -8.47 7.08
CA GLN A 17 -9.92 -7.34 6.19
C GLN A 17 -10.86 -6.31 6.84
N TYR A 18 -11.94 -6.77 7.47
CA TYR A 18 -12.86 -5.90 8.20
C TYR A 18 -12.19 -5.21 9.39
N CYS A 19 -11.35 -5.93 10.13
CA CYS A 19 -10.56 -5.38 11.22
C CYS A 19 -9.63 -4.25 10.73
N LEU A 20 -8.95 -4.44 9.60
CA LEU A 20 -8.11 -3.40 8.99
C LEU A 20 -8.95 -2.19 8.57
N TRP A 21 -10.11 -2.40 7.96
CA TRP A 21 -11.00 -1.31 7.57
C TRP A 21 -11.50 -0.49 8.76
N ASP A 22 -11.82 -1.15 9.88
CA ASP A 22 -12.21 -0.45 11.10
C ASP A 22 -11.04 0.37 11.70
N HIS A 23 -9.82 -0.16 11.64
CA HIS A 23 -8.63 0.61 12.01
C HIS A 23 -8.38 1.81 11.10
N PHE A 24 -8.56 1.67 9.79
CA PHE A 24 -8.40 2.78 8.85
C PHE A 24 -9.36 3.94 9.13
N LYS A 25 -10.60 3.67 9.54
CA LYS A 25 -11.57 4.69 9.95
C LYS A 25 -11.13 5.48 11.19
N GLN A 26 -10.29 4.89 12.03
CA GLN A 26 -9.85 5.48 13.31
C GLN A 26 -8.49 6.15 13.22
N LEU A 27 -7.78 6.10 12.08
CA LEU A 27 -6.41 6.61 11.94
C LEU A 27 -6.26 8.07 12.42
N SER A 28 -7.20 8.93 12.09
CA SER A 28 -7.16 10.34 12.49
C SER A 28 -7.18 10.57 14.00
N ALA A 29 -7.76 9.65 14.77
CA ALA A 29 -7.86 9.69 16.22
C ALA A 29 -6.76 8.87 16.94
N MET A 30 -5.98 8.07 16.22
CA MET A 30 -4.95 7.20 16.80
C MET A 30 -3.73 7.98 17.26
N GLU A 31 -3.03 7.41 18.24
CA GLU A 31 -1.69 7.84 18.60
C GLU A 31 -0.68 7.51 17.48
N THR A 32 0.30 8.39 17.29
CA THR A 32 1.31 8.27 16.22
C THR A 32 2.05 6.93 16.26
N ARG A 33 2.44 6.45 17.44
CA ARG A 33 3.12 5.16 17.61
C ARG A 33 2.27 3.99 17.10
N ARG A 34 0.97 4.02 17.39
CA ARG A 34 0.02 2.98 16.92
C ARG A 34 -0.15 3.04 15.40
N ILE A 35 -0.24 4.24 14.83
CA ILE A 35 -0.28 4.46 13.37
C ILE A 35 0.94 3.84 12.68
N MET A 36 2.14 4.08 13.23
CA MET A 36 3.39 3.52 12.68
C MET A 36 3.42 1.99 12.76
N ASN A 37 3.08 1.43 13.92
CA ASN A 37 3.04 -0.03 14.11
C ASN A 37 2.04 -0.71 13.17
N LEU A 38 0.87 -0.11 13.00
CA LEU A 38 -0.15 -0.62 12.08
C LEU A 38 0.31 -0.56 10.63
N ALA A 39 1.05 0.48 10.25
CA ALA A 39 1.63 0.58 8.90
C ALA A 39 2.67 -0.52 8.62
N HIS A 40 3.53 -0.82 9.59
CA HIS A 40 4.49 -1.92 9.51
C HIS A 40 3.79 -3.28 9.44
N LEU A 41 2.78 -3.51 10.29
CA LEU A 41 1.97 -4.72 10.25
C LEU A 41 1.29 -4.91 8.89
N LEU A 42 0.71 -3.85 8.34
CA LEU A 42 0.06 -3.91 7.03
C LEU A 42 1.07 -4.28 5.93
N ALA A 43 2.29 -3.72 5.99
CA ALA A 43 3.34 -4.06 5.04
C ALA A 43 3.74 -5.55 5.11
N ASP A 44 3.87 -6.10 6.32
CA ASP A 44 4.15 -7.52 6.51
C ASP A 44 3.00 -8.41 6.00
N LEU A 45 1.75 -8.04 6.26
CA LEU A 45 0.58 -8.79 5.80
C LEU A 45 0.46 -8.81 4.27
N VAL A 46 0.73 -7.69 3.62
CA VAL A 46 0.72 -7.60 2.14
C VAL A 46 1.89 -8.35 1.54
N ALA A 47 3.09 -8.22 2.09
CA ALA A 47 4.30 -8.89 1.61
C ALA A 47 4.21 -10.42 1.73
N ASN A 48 3.55 -10.93 2.75
CA ASN A 48 3.31 -12.36 2.94
C ASN A 48 2.03 -12.87 2.26
N PHE A 49 1.40 -12.04 1.44
CA PHE A 49 0.17 -12.36 0.70
C PHE A 49 -1.02 -12.79 1.59
N VAL A 50 -1.02 -12.39 2.87
CA VAL A 50 -2.14 -12.60 3.79
C VAL A 50 -3.30 -11.70 3.41
N VAL A 51 -3.03 -10.45 3.04
CA VAL A 51 -4.00 -9.53 2.45
C VAL A 51 -3.48 -8.98 1.13
N SER A 52 -4.39 -8.65 0.22
CA SER A 52 -4.07 -7.97 -1.04
C SER A 52 -4.07 -6.45 -0.84
N LEU A 53 -3.37 -5.70 -1.71
CA LEU A 53 -3.50 -4.24 -1.80
C LEU A 53 -4.94 -3.78 -2.06
N SER A 54 -5.83 -4.66 -2.53
CA SER A 54 -7.26 -4.37 -2.65
C SER A 54 -7.94 -3.99 -1.33
N VAL A 55 -7.33 -4.31 -0.18
CA VAL A 55 -7.79 -3.83 1.14
C VAL A 55 -7.86 -2.30 1.21
N LEU A 56 -7.06 -1.61 0.40
CA LEU A 56 -7.00 -0.15 0.34
C LEU A 56 -8.15 0.49 -0.45
N LYS A 57 -9.01 -0.30 -1.10
CA LYS A 57 -10.13 0.21 -1.94
C LYS A 57 -11.13 1.09 -1.19
N VAL A 58 -11.19 0.96 0.14
CA VAL A 58 -12.08 1.76 1.00
C VAL A 58 -11.51 3.14 1.34
N ILE A 59 -10.25 3.39 0.97
CA ILE A 59 -9.56 4.66 1.25
C ILE A 59 -9.77 5.62 0.08
N GLU A 60 -10.34 6.79 0.37
CA GLU A 60 -10.50 7.86 -0.60
C GLU A 60 -9.24 8.73 -0.66
N PHE A 61 -8.18 8.22 -1.30
CA PHE A 61 -6.88 8.92 -1.42
C PHE A 61 -6.96 10.29 -2.11
N SER A 62 -8.02 10.57 -2.83
CA SER A 62 -8.26 11.85 -3.52
C SER A 62 -9.11 12.84 -2.72
N ASP A 63 -9.74 12.42 -1.62
CA ASP A 63 -10.56 13.31 -0.79
C ASP A 63 -9.71 13.97 0.31
N MET A 64 -9.39 15.23 0.12
CA MET A 64 -8.61 16.04 1.07
C MET A 64 -9.24 16.14 2.47
N ARG A 65 -10.55 15.92 2.60
CA ARG A 65 -11.24 15.95 3.91
C ARG A 65 -10.93 14.72 4.75
N THR A 66 -10.74 13.57 4.10
CA THR A 66 -10.43 12.29 4.76
C THR A 66 -8.93 12.03 4.86
N MET A 67 -8.14 12.64 3.97
CA MET A 67 -6.69 12.52 3.95
C MET A 67 -6.03 13.47 4.96
N THR A 68 -6.29 13.23 6.25
CA THR A 68 -5.65 13.97 7.35
C THR A 68 -4.15 13.69 7.41
N PRO A 69 -3.34 14.56 8.08
CA PRO A 69 -1.90 14.32 8.24
C PRO A 69 -1.55 12.94 8.81
N LYS A 70 -2.37 12.42 9.73
CA LYS A 70 -2.18 11.09 10.33
C LYS A 70 -2.48 9.95 9.34
N VAL A 71 -3.50 10.10 8.51
CA VAL A 71 -3.81 9.13 7.45
C VAL A 71 -2.69 9.11 6.40
N ILE A 72 -2.24 10.29 5.96
CA ILE A 72 -1.10 10.41 5.05
C ILE A 72 0.16 9.78 5.66
N LEU A 73 0.44 10.06 6.93
CA LEU A 73 1.59 9.48 7.64
C LEU A 73 1.54 7.94 7.62
N HIS A 74 0.37 7.35 7.94
CA HIS A 74 0.20 5.90 7.95
C HIS A 74 0.53 5.27 6.60
N PHE A 75 -0.09 5.74 5.52
CA PHE A 75 0.11 5.15 4.20
C PHE A 75 1.49 5.49 3.61
N ARG A 76 2.07 6.64 3.94
CA ARG A 76 3.45 6.95 3.57
C ARG A 76 4.45 6.00 4.22
N ILE A 77 4.29 5.70 5.51
CA ILE A 77 5.12 4.71 6.21
C ILE A 77 4.90 3.31 5.62
N PHE A 78 3.65 2.92 5.43
CA PHE A 78 3.30 1.64 4.83
C PHE A 78 4.01 1.44 3.49
N PHE A 79 3.87 2.35 2.55
CA PHE A 79 4.48 2.23 1.23
C PHE A 79 6.00 2.36 1.27
N LYS A 80 6.56 3.23 2.12
CA LYS A 80 8.01 3.32 2.32
C LYS A 80 8.57 1.97 2.75
N VAL A 81 8.01 1.39 3.80
CA VAL A 81 8.42 0.08 4.33
C VAL A 81 8.23 -1.02 3.29
N PHE A 82 7.05 -1.07 2.66
CA PHE A 82 6.74 -2.09 1.66
C PHE A 82 7.66 -2.02 0.44
N LEU A 83 8.00 -0.83 -0.02
CA LEU A 83 8.89 -0.63 -1.17
C LEU A 83 10.40 -0.74 -0.84
N THR A 84 10.82 -0.73 0.42
CA THR A 84 12.24 -0.79 0.78
C THR A 84 12.65 -2.08 1.46
N LYS A 85 11.77 -2.73 2.21
CA LYS A 85 12.09 -3.90 3.04
C LYS A 85 12.04 -5.23 2.27
N TYR A 86 11.16 -5.35 1.28
CA TYR A 86 10.90 -6.61 0.58
C TYR A 86 11.51 -6.64 -0.81
N ASP A 87 11.66 -7.86 -1.38
CA ASP A 87 12.25 -8.06 -2.70
C ASP A 87 11.39 -7.52 -3.84
N ASP A 88 12.02 -7.25 -4.98
CA ASP A 88 11.36 -6.76 -6.20
C ASP A 88 10.19 -7.65 -6.61
N GLU A 89 10.36 -8.96 -6.53
CA GLU A 89 9.34 -9.95 -6.93
C GLU A 89 8.11 -9.85 -6.04
N VAL A 90 8.28 -9.73 -4.72
CA VAL A 90 7.17 -9.59 -3.75
C VAL A 90 6.41 -8.29 -4.02
N VAL A 91 7.12 -7.18 -4.15
CA VAL A 91 6.54 -5.86 -4.44
C VAL A 91 5.78 -5.89 -5.75
N LEU A 92 6.43 -6.38 -6.81
CA LEU A 92 5.84 -6.43 -8.15
C LEU A 92 4.60 -7.32 -8.19
N SER A 93 4.62 -8.48 -7.54
CA SER A 93 3.49 -9.40 -7.45
C SER A 93 2.27 -8.78 -6.78
N ALA A 94 2.47 -8.01 -5.71
CA ALA A 94 1.37 -7.33 -5.02
C ALA A 94 0.68 -6.29 -5.92
N PHE A 95 1.43 -5.50 -6.66
CA PHE A 95 0.87 -4.50 -7.58
C PHE A 95 0.27 -5.14 -8.84
N LYS A 96 0.87 -6.19 -9.39
CA LYS A 96 0.30 -6.94 -10.52
C LYS A 96 -1.07 -7.55 -10.20
N ARG A 97 -1.28 -7.99 -8.96
CA ARG A 97 -2.57 -8.54 -8.53
C ARG A 97 -3.71 -7.53 -8.64
N ILE A 98 -3.47 -6.28 -8.24
CA ILE A 98 -4.48 -5.23 -8.41
C ILE A 98 -4.55 -4.73 -9.86
N ALA A 99 -3.46 -4.78 -10.61
CA ALA A 99 -3.43 -4.41 -12.02
C ALA A 99 -4.23 -5.36 -12.90
N SER A 100 -4.28 -6.66 -12.56
CA SER A 100 -5.05 -7.67 -13.29
C SER A 100 -6.54 -7.69 -12.97
N THR A 101 -7.00 -6.86 -12.04
CA THR A 101 -8.41 -6.78 -11.59
C THR A 101 -9.05 -5.50 -12.14
N PRO A 102 -9.91 -5.57 -13.17
CA PRO A 102 -10.50 -4.38 -13.81
C PRO A 102 -11.26 -3.48 -12.84
N GLU A 103 -11.96 -4.05 -11.87
CA GLU A 103 -12.76 -3.34 -10.86
C GLU A 103 -11.90 -2.47 -9.93
N LEU A 104 -10.58 -2.68 -9.92
CA LEU A 104 -9.62 -1.92 -9.12
C LEU A 104 -8.90 -0.81 -9.90
N GLU A 105 -9.35 -0.48 -11.11
CA GLU A 105 -8.76 0.61 -11.90
C GLU A 105 -8.77 1.93 -11.15
N GLY A 106 -9.89 2.29 -10.52
CA GLY A 106 -9.99 3.48 -9.69
C GLY A 106 -9.00 3.50 -8.54
N LEU A 107 -8.77 2.36 -7.90
CA LEU A 107 -7.74 2.24 -6.86
C LEU A 107 -6.33 2.46 -7.43
N ARG A 108 -6.00 1.86 -8.59
CA ARG A 108 -4.69 2.01 -9.22
C ARG A 108 -4.36 3.47 -9.52
N VAL A 109 -5.31 4.20 -10.10
CA VAL A 109 -5.14 5.63 -10.41
C VAL A 109 -4.88 6.43 -9.14
N LYS A 110 -5.71 6.23 -8.10
CA LYS A 110 -5.56 6.91 -6.81
C LYS A 110 -4.23 6.58 -6.12
N LEU A 111 -3.80 5.33 -6.18
CA LEU A 111 -2.50 4.90 -5.62
C LEU A 111 -1.33 5.54 -6.37
N ALA A 112 -1.38 5.58 -7.70
CA ALA A 112 -0.32 6.22 -8.48
C ALA A 112 -0.15 7.70 -8.13
N VAL A 113 -1.26 8.42 -7.96
CA VAL A 113 -1.26 9.82 -7.52
C VAL A 113 -0.72 9.95 -6.09
N PHE A 114 -1.19 9.13 -5.16
CA PHE A 114 -0.74 9.15 -3.77
C PHE A 114 0.77 8.88 -3.66
N LEU A 115 1.27 7.84 -4.31
CA LEU A 115 2.69 7.49 -4.31
C LEU A 115 3.54 8.62 -4.89
N HIS A 116 3.12 9.22 -6.00
CA HIS A 116 3.85 10.35 -6.58
C HIS A 116 3.88 11.55 -5.62
N GLN A 117 2.74 11.93 -5.05
CA GLN A 117 2.61 13.10 -4.21
C GLN A 117 3.33 12.94 -2.87
N HIS A 118 3.14 11.81 -2.20
CA HIS A 118 3.57 11.65 -0.81
C HIS A 118 4.85 10.84 -0.64
N LEU A 119 5.20 9.98 -1.61
CA LEU A 119 6.47 9.27 -1.60
C LEU A 119 7.53 10.00 -2.42
N VAL A 120 7.27 10.24 -3.71
CA VAL A 120 8.27 10.84 -4.59
C VAL A 120 8.53 12.28 -4.20
N LYS A 121 7.49 13.13 -4.20
CA LYS A 121 7.66 14.54 -3.82
C LYS A 121 7.92 14.71 -2.31
N GLY A 122 7.20 13.98 -1.48
CA GLY A 122 7.26 14.17 -0.03
C GLY A 122 8.48 13.55 0.66
N LEU A 123 9.10 12.52 0.09
CA LEU A 123 10.27 11.87 0.67
C LEU A 123 11.50 11.97 -0.23
N VAL A 124 11.37 11.59 -1.50
CA VAL A 124 12.53 11.47 -2.39
C VAL A 124 13.07 12.83 -2.81
N GLN A 125 12.20 13.79 -3.14
CA GLN A 125 12.58 15.14 -3.60
C GLN A 125 12.72 16.15 -2.46
N ALA A 126 12.21 15.86 -1.27
CA ALA A 126 12.32 16.75 -0.12
C ALA A 126 13.76 16.73 0.44
N ALA A 127 14.35 17.93 0.60
CA ALA A 127 15.73 18.07 1.09
C ALA A 127 15.91 17.52 2.52
N ASP A 128 14.92 17.72 3.38
CA ASP A 128 14.97 17.37 4.81
C ASP A 128 14.16 16.09 5.14
N SER A 129 14.06 15.15 4.19
CA SER A 129 13.22 13.97 4.37
C SER A 129 13.79 12.91 5.34
N GLY A 130 15.07 13.05 5.75
CA GLY A 130 15.73 12.12 6.66
C GLY A 130 15.99 10.71 6.09
N ILE A 131 15.81 10.51 4.77
CA ILE A 131 16.16 9.25 4.10
C ILE A 131 17.57 9.29 3.52
N SER A 132 18.26 8.15 3.52
CA SER A 132 19.58 8.01 2.89
C SER A 132 19.49 8.08 1.36
N ASP A 133 20.61 8.37 0.70
CA ASP A 133 20.68 8.39 -0.78
C ASP A 133 20.38 7.01 -1.36
N ASP A 134 20.80 5.92 -0.71
CA ASP A 134 20.50 4.57 -1.14
C ASP A 134 19.00 4.26 -1.05
N GLU A 135 18.35 4.66 0.04
CA GLU A 135 16.90 4.56 0.18
C GLU A 135 16.17 5.39 -0.88
N ARG A 136 16.68 6.58 -1.15
CA ARG A 136 16.14 7.50 -2.17
C ARG A 136 16.17 6.86 -3.56
N MET A 137 17.32 6.32 -3.96
CA MET A 137 17.48 5.63 -5.23
C MET A 137 16.60 4.39 -5.32
N MET A 138 16.52 3.58 -4.24
CA MET A 138 15.66 2.40 -4.18
C MET A 138 14.19 2.77 -4.35
N LEU A 139 13.70 3.79 -3.64
CA LEU A 139 12.31 4.24 -3.74
C LEU A 139 11.97 4.74 -5.15
N MET A 140 12.88 5.48 -5.79
CA MET A 140 12.68 5.95 -7.18
C MET A 140 12.59 4.78 -8.15
N ARG A 141 13.52 3.83 -8.07
CA ARG A 141 13.52 2.63 -8.91
C ARG A 141 12.26 1.80 -8.71
N ARG A 142 11.88 1.55 -7.46
CA ARG A 142 10.68 0.78 -7.11
C ARG A 142 9.40 1.49 -7.52
N PHE A 143 9.33 2.81 -7.35
CA PHE A 143 8.20 3.60 -7.83
C PHE A 143 8.01 3.47 -9.35
N ALA A 144 9.08 3.60 -10.13
CA ALA A 144 9.02 3.41 -11.57
C ALA A 144 8.54 2.00 -11.96
N MET A 145 9.03 0.99 -11.26
CA MET A 145 8.66 -0.41 -11.47
C MET A 145 7.16 -0.66 -11.18
N VAL A 146 6.64 -0.20 -10.05
CA VAL A 146 5.23 -0.41 -9.69
C VAL A 146 4.29 0.42 -10.55
N LYS A 147 4.68 1.64 -10.92
CA LYS A 147 3.93 2.48 -11.86
C LYS A 147 3.73 1.76 -13.20
N LYS A 148 4.81 1.23 -13.78
CA LYS A 148 4.76 0.44 -15.02
C LYS A 148 3.87 -0.80 -14.86
N ALA A 149 3.94 -1.51 -13.74
CA ALA A 149 3.11 -2.69 -13.48
C ALA A 149 1.62 -2.34 -13.40
N MET A 150 1.27 -1.17 -12.84
CA MET A 150 -0.12 -0.71 -12.76
C MET A 150 -0.68 -0.23 -14.11
N GLU A 151 0.18 0.28 -14.99
CA GLU A 151 -0.21 0.80 -16.32
C GLU A 151 -0.31 -0.31 -17.39
N SER A 152 0.44 -1.41 -17.27
CA SER A 152 0.60 -2.42 -18.31
C SER A 152 -0.69 -3.15 -18.71
N ASN A 153 -1.74 -3.10 -17.91
CA ASN A 153 -3.06 -3.70 -18.22
C ASN A 153 -4.09 -2.68 -18.72
N SER A 154 -3.74 -1.40 -18.83
CA SER A 154 -4.63 -0.38 -19.41
C SER A 154 -4.60 -0.36 -20.96
N SER A 155 -3.75 -1.17 -21.58
CA SER A 155 -3.48 -1.15 -23.03
C SER A 155 -4.13 -2.29 -23.81
N VAL A 156 -5.10 -3.00 -23.26
CA VAL A 156 -5.80 -4.10 -23.93
C VAL A 156 -7.26 -3.75 -24.17
N PHE A 157 -7.46 -2.64 -24.89
CA PHE A 157 -8.70 -2.41 -25.66
C PHE A 157 -8.38 -1.50 -26.85
#